data_626ed40202f23db81608d0a5e0d60f77
#
_entry.id   626ed40202f23db81608d0a5e0d60f77
#
_cell.length_a   1.000
_cell.length_b   1.000
_cell.length_c   1.000
_cell.angle_alpha   90.00
_cell.angle_beta   90.00
_cell.angle_gamma   90.00
#
_symmetry.space_group_name_H-M   'P 1'
#
loop_
_entity.id
_entity.type
_entity.pdbx_description
1 polymer ?
#
loop_
_entity_poly.entity_id
_entity_poly.type
_entity_poly.pdbx_seq_one_letter_code
_entity_poly.pdbx_strand_id
1 'polypeptide(L)'
;MRYALGIDGGGSKCDAVLIDEAGTVVGWGRGGPTHLPYDPRALVDASYSRAIAGALAEAREAELYIAGRLHEGPPRETAAQAGRIAFHLDANEVDTAFASVQQEWGIVVLSGTGSFVHGRTADGRHLHFGGLGPVLGDYGSAYDIGLLGARAAFASGWTPARRTSLADAIPRALGVAGLRDVMRRVYVDRMGRREIAALAKVVEAEARKGDRVAVDCLLRSAEELAEMAIDLVNELELVEVAFPMIAIGSVAQRSAIWWEHICHRVAEVAPRAQPLIPQFRPAVGAALLALQAMGVSWSPALLRRIADTQQPFLEAADSADHPKSD
;
A
#
# COMPACT_ATOMS: atom_id res chain seq x y z
N MET A 1 -15.81 20.61 18.00
CA MET A 1 -15.48 19.20 18.22
C MET A 1 -14.05 18.94 17.80
N ARG A 2 -13.33 18.01 18.46
CA ARG A 2 -11.96 17.61 18.06
C ARG A 2 -12.04 16.34 17.21
N TYR A 3 -11.26 16.31 16.15
CA TYR A 3 -11.19 15.19 15.24
C TYR A 3 -9.75 14.86 14.85
N ALA A 4 -9.47 13.59 14.67
CA ALA A 4 -8.26 13.08 14.04
C ALA A 4 -8.49 12.91 12.54
N LEU A 5 -7.67 13.55 11.72
CA LEU A 5 -7.65 13.39 10.27
C LEU A 5 -6.38 12.63 9.88
N GLY A 6 -6.53 11.39 9.48
CA GLY A 6 -5.46 10.57 8.96
C GLY A 6 -5.43 10.61 7.44
N ILE A 7 -4.22 10.78 6.87
CA ILE A 7 -4.03 10.88 5.42
C ILE A 7 -2.94 9.90 4.99
N ASP A 8 -3.26 9.07 3.99
CA ASP A 8 -2.32 8.15 3.35
C ASP A 8 -2.31 8.39 1.84
N GLY A 9 -1.19 8.87 1.34
CA GLY A 9 -0.99 9.16 -0.06
C GLY A 9 0.05 8.24 -0.69
N GLY A 10 -0.31 7.61 -1.81
CA GLY A 10 0.55 6.64 -2.50
C GLY A 10 0.62 6.81 -4.01
N GLY A 11 1.31 5.87 -4.66
CA GLY A 11 1.53 5.89 -6.11
C GLY A 11 0.26 5.70 -6.95
N SER A 12 -0.87 5.30 -6.37
CA SER A 12 -2.11 5.03 -7.11
C SER A 12 -3.31 5.82 -6.61
N LYS A 13 -3.36 6.12 -5.33
CA LYS A 13 -4.47 6.81 -4.66
C LYS A 13 -4.01 7.51 -3.40
N CYS A 14 -4.88 8.40 -2.90
CA CYS A 14 -4.81 9.02 -1.58
C CYS A 14 -6.12 8.75 -0.85
N ASP A 15 -6.05 8.20 0.35
CA ASP A 15 -7.19 8.05 1.26
C ASP A 15 -7.05 9.04 2.43
N ALA A 16 -8.15 9.67 2.84
CA ALA A 16 -8.25 10.47 4.05
C ALA A 16 -9.40 9.96 4.91
N VAL A 17 -9.19 9.85 6.22
CA VAL A 17 -10.21 9.38 7.17
C VAL A 17 -10.34 10.36 8.34
N LEU A 18 -11.56 10.67 8.73
CA LEU A 18 -11.88 11.52 9.86
C LEU A 18 -12.47 10.67 10.99
N ILE A 19 -11.88 10.75 12.19
CA ILE A 19 -12.27 9.96 13.36
C ILE A 19 -12.48 10.91 14.55
N ASP A 20 -13.57 10.74 15.30
CA ASP A 20 -13.82 11.47 16.53
C ASP A 20 -13.04 10.90 17.74
N GLU A 21 -13.04 11.61 18.87
CA GLU A 21 -12.36 11.19 20.11
C GLU A 21 -12.87 9.87 20.68
N ALA A 22 -14.08 9.46 20.33
CA ALA A 22 -14.67 8.20 20.76
C ALA A 22 -14.30 7.02 19.85
N GLY A 23 -13.59 7.27 18.74
CA GLY A 23 -13.20 6.27 17.75
C GLY A 23 -14.26 6.00 16.68
N THR A 24 -15.23 6.89 16.48
CA THR A 24 -16.18 6.78 15.38
C THR A 24 -15.57 7.34 14.11
N VAL A 25 -15.53 6.53 13.06
CA VAL A 25 -15.22 7.04 11.71
C VAL A 25 -16.42 7.83 11.21
N VAL A 26 -16.24 9.15 11.04
CA VAL A 26 -17.30 10.09 10.67
C VAL A 26 -17.18 10.56 9.22
N GLY A 27 -16.04 10.30 8.57
CA GLY A 27 -15.86 10.67 7.18
C GLY A 27 -14.69 9.94 6.53
N TRP A 28 -14.79 9.74 5.23
CA TRP A 28 -13.77 9.13 4.39
C TRP A 28 -13.76 9.78 3.02
N GLY A 29 -12.60 10.11 2.52
CA GLY A 29 -12.45 10.66 1.17
C GLY A 29 -11.32 9.99 0.43
N ARG A 30 -11.44 9.96 -0.90
CA ARG A 30 -10.45 9.38 -1.80
C ARG A 30 -10.08 10.35 -2.91
N GLY A 31 -8.78 10.50 -3.13
CA GLY A 31 -8.17 11.19 -4.26
C GLY A 31 -7.35 10.26 -5.15
N GLY A 32 -6.77 10.84 -6.17
CA GLY A 32 -5.84 10.16 -7.07
C GLY A 32 -4.44 9.97 -6.46
N PRO A 33 -3.43 9.73 -7.30
CA PRO A 33 -2.05 9.53 -6.88
C PRO A 33 -1.41 10.80 -6.29
N THR A 34 -0.40 10.59 -5.44
CA THR A 34 0.30 11.68 -4.73
C THR A 34 1.82 11.55 -4.75
N HIS A 35 2.40 10.82 -5.70
CA HIS A 35 3.82 10.55 -5.73
C HIS A 35 4.57 11.57 -6.60
N LEU A 36 4.99 12.69 -6.01
CA LEU A 36 5.65 13.82 -6.68
C LEU A 36 6.76 13.46 -7.69
N PRO A 37 7.65 12.47 -7.45
CA PRO A 37 8.65 12.09 -8.45
C PRO A 37 8.07 11.59 -9.78
N TYR A 38 6.81 11.14 -9.79
CA TYR A 38 6.16 10.55 -10.96
C TYR A 38 4.90 11.30 -11.40
N ASP A 39 4.35 12.14 -10.53
CA ASP A 39 3.09 12.84 -10.76
C ASP A 39 3.29 14.34 -10.81
N PRO A 40 2.64 15.06 -11.75
CA PRO A 40 2.65 16.52 -11.76
C PRO A 40 2.13 17.09 -10.43
N ARG A 41 2.76 18.13 -9.92
CA ARG A 41 2.38 18.79 -8.66
C ARG A 41 0.89 19.11 -8.60
N ALA A 42 0.31 19.67 -9.65
CA ALA A 42 -1.10 20.02 -9.69
C ALA A 42 -2.03 18.80 -9.52
N LEU A 43 -1.64 17.62 -10.03
CA LEU A 43 -2.38 16.38 -9.84
C LEU A 43 -2.30 15.90 -8.38
N VAL A 44 -1.12 15.98 -7.79
CA VAL A 44 -0.89 15.61 -6.38
C VAL A 44 -1.73 16.50 -5.46
N ASP A 45 -1.70 17.81 -5.67
CA ASP A 45 -2.46 18.79 -4.89
C ASP A 45 -3.97 18.55 -5.02
N ALA A 46 -4.46 18.31 -6.23
CA ALA A 46 -5.87 17.98 -6.47
C ALA A 46 -6.28 16.65 -5.81
N SER A 47 -5.37 15.68 -5.76
CA SER A 47 -5.60 14.38 -5.13
C SER A 47 -5.78 14.51 -3.62
N TYR A 48 -4.88 15.23 -2.95
CA TYR A 48 -5.02 15.52 -1.52
C TYR A 48 -6.28 16.34 -1.22
N SER A 49 -6.52 17.41 -1.97
CA SER A 49 -7.69 18.28 -1.77
C SER A 49 -9.00 17.50 -1.88
N ARG A 50 -9.11 16.60 -2.87
CA ARG A 50 -10.30 15.75 -3.03
C ARG A 50 -10.47 14.77 -1.87
N ALA A 51 -9.39 14.09 -1.45
CA ALA A 51 -9.45 13.14 -0.34
C ALA A 51 -9.88 13.84 0.96
N ILE A 52 -9.25 14.97 1.30
CA ILE A 52 -9.55 15.73 2.51
C ILE A 52 -10.97 16.29 2.47
N ALA A 53 -11.39 16.90 1.36
CA ALA A 53 -12.74 17.43 1.21
C ALA A 53 -13.81 16.35 1.40
N GLY A 54 -13.57 15.14 0.86
CA GLY A 54 -14.47 13.99 1.07
C GLY A 54 -14.55 13.57 2.54
N ALA A 55 -13.42 13.49 3.24
CA ALA A 55 -13.39 13.14 4.65
C ALA A 55 -14.06 14.19 5.55
N LEU A 56 -14.00 15.46 5.17
CA LEU A 56 -14.55 16.58 5.94
C LEU A 56 -15.99 16.97 5.53
N ALA A 57 -16.63 16.23 4.63
CA ALA A 57 -17.93 16.62 4.04
C ALA A 57 -19.01 16.93 5.07
N GLU A 58 -19.05 16.16 6.17
CA GLU A 58 -20.03 16.30 7.26
C GLU A 58 -19.46 17.04 8.49
N ALA A 59 -18.16 17.38 8.52
CA ALA A 59 -17.52 18.04 9.64
C ALA A 59 -17.57 19.57 9.49
N ARG A 60 -18.12 20.25 10.50
CA ARG A 60 -18.16 21.71 10.55
C ARG A 60 -17.60 22.20 11.88
N GLU A 61 -16.91 23.35 11.86
CA GLU A 61 -16.31 23.97 13.06
C GLU A 61 -15.41 23.00 13.84
N ALA A 62 -14.62 22.21 13.11
CA ALA A 62 -13.77 21.19 13.66
C ALA A 62 -12.42 21.74 14.15
N GLU A 63 -11.92 21.22 15.26
CA GLU A 63 -10.52 21.33 15.65
C GLU A 63 -9.81 20.05 15.18
N LEU A 64 -8.90 20.19 14.22
CA LEU A 64 -8.29 19.09 13.52
C LEU A 64 -6.89 18.78 14.05
N TYR A 65 -6.66 17.51 14.35
CA TYR A 65 -5.36 16.91 14.57
C TYR A 65 -5.07 16.05 13.33
N ILE A 66 -4.02 16.39 12.60
CA ILE A 66 -3.72 15.79 11.31
C ILE A 66 -2.46 14.96 11.43
N ALA A 67 -2.48 13.73 10.89
CA ALA A 67 -1.28 12.95 10.67
C ALA A 67 -1.26 12.36 9.26
N GLY A 68 -0.08 12.32 8.66
CA GLY A 68 0.17 11.82 7.32
C GLY A 68 1.21 12.63 6.59
N ARG A 69 1.76 12.07 5.52
CA ARG A 69 2.76 12.73 4.70
C ARG A 69 2.07 13.75 3.80
N LEU A 70 2.08 15.00 4.24
CA LEU A 70 1.59 16.13 3.48
C LEU A 70 2.80 16.85 2.89
N HIS A 71 3.15 16.58 1.65
CA HIS A 71 4.08 17.44 0.94
C HIS A 71 3.53 18.89 1.01
N GLU A 72 4.37 19.88 1.28
CA GLU A 72 3.98 21.28 1.44
C GLU A 72 2.91 21.72 0.43
N GLY A 73 1.79 22.27 0.88
CA GLY A 73 0.78 22.84 -0.03
C GLY A 73 -0.69 22.71 0.36
N PRO A 74 -1.61 22.62 -0.61
CA PRO A 74 -3.08 22.78 -0.47
C PRO A 74 -3.77 21.98 0.64
N PRO A 75 -3.32 20.78 1.05
CA PRO A 75 -3.99 20.04 2.10
C PRO A 75 -4.23 20.82 3.39
N ARG A 76 -3.28 21.68 3.76
CA ARG A 76 -3.42 22.53 4.95
C ARG A 76 -4.51 23.59 4.78
N GLU A 77 -4.57 24.21 3.60
CA GLU A 77 -5.60 25.21 3.28
C GLU A 77 -6.97 24.56 3.23
N THR A 78 -7.09 23.40 2.59
CA THR A 78 -8.33 22.65 2.50
C THR A 78 -8.81 22.20 3.89
N ALA A 79 -7.92 21.72 4.74
CA ALA A 79 -8.26 21.35 6.12
C ALA A 79 -8.63 22.58 6.96
N ALA A 80 -7.96 23.71 6.78
CA ALA A 80 -8.26 24.97 7.46
C ALA A 80 -9.62 25.54 7.09
N GLN A 81 -10.14 25.28 5.90
CA GLN A 81 -11.48 25.70 5.48
C GLN A 81 -12.60 25.02 6.30
N ALA A 82 -12.35 23.81 6.79
CA ALA A 82 -13.31 23.04 7.59
C ALA A 82 -13.23 23.34 9.09
N GLY A 83 -12.11 23.95 9.56
CA GLY A 83 -11.92 24.23 10.97
C GLY A 83 -10.51 24.70 11.30
N ARG A 84 -10.15 24.68 12.59
CA ARG A 84 -8.82 25.04 13.08
C ARG A 84 -7.89 23.82 13.08
N ILE A 85 -6.73 23.92 12.46
CA ILE A 85 -5.67 22.92 12.62
C ILE A 85 -4.96 23.19 13.95
N ALA A 86 -5.12 22.27 14.91
CA ALA A 86 -4.48 22.32 16.21
C ALA A 86 -3.11 21.66 16.21
N PHE A 87 -2.94 20.61 15.41
CA PHE A 87 -1.74 19.80 15.35
C PHE A 87 -1.54 19.18 13.98
N HIS A 88 -0.30 19.06 13.53
CA HIS A 88 0.06 18.33 12.32
C HIS A 88 1.33 17.52 12.57
N LEU A 89 1.26 16.19 12.34
CA LEU A 89 2.36 15.25 12.34
C LEU A 89 2.66 14.83 10.90
N ASP A 90 3.88 15.07 10.44
CA ASP A 90 4.36 14.50 9.16
C ASP A 90 4.73 13.03 9.39
N ALA A 91 3.75 12.15 9.25
CA ALA A 91 3.90 10.70 9.44
C ALA A 91 4.08 10.03 8.07
N ASN A 92 5.14 9.23 7.94
CA ASN A 92 5.40 8.46 6.73
C ASN A 92 4.68 7.10 6.72
N GLU A 93 4.80 6.34 5.62
CA GLU A 93 4.15 5.03 5.46
C GLU A 93 4.58 4.01 6.54
N VAL A 94 5.80 4.13 7.08
CA VAL A 94 6.31 3.24 8.13
C VAL A 94 5.66 3.53 9.46
N ASP A 95 5.55 4.82 9.84
CA ASP A 95 4.91 5.23 11.08
C ASP A 95 3.43 4.84 11.09
N THR A 96 2.74 5.04 9.96
CA THR A 96 1.33 4.65 9.81
C THR A 96 1.14 3.13 9.81
N ALA A 97 2.11 2.36 9.29
CA ALA A 97 2.10 0.91 9.33
C ALA A 97 2.21 0.40 10.77
N PHE A 98 3.17 0.89 11.54
CA PHE A 98 3.31 0.53 12.95
C PHE A 98 2.07 0.90 13.76
N ALA A 99 1.54 2.10 13.59
CA ALA A 99 0.32 2.53 14.26
C ALA A 99 -0.89 1.65 13.92
N SER A 100 -1.01 1.19 12.68
CA SER A 100 -2.14 0.35 12.22
C SER A 100 -2.22 -1.01 12.93
N VAL A 101 -1.11 -1.47 13.51
CA VAL A 101 -1.02 -2.72 14.30
C VAL A 101 -0.67 -2.46 15.77
N GLN A 102 -0.70 -1.21 16.21
CA GLN A 102 -0.37 -0.77 17.58
C GLN A 102 1.02 -1.21 18.04
N GLN A 103 1.99 -1.12 17.13
CA GLN A 103 3.41 -1.39 17.39
C GLN A 103 4.23 -0.11 17.19
N GLU A 104 5.45 -0.09 17.76
CA GLU A 104 6.38 1.03 17.63
C GLU A 104 7.66 0.63 16.90
N TRP A 105 7.94 -0.67 16.80
CA TRP A 105 9.13 -1.25 16.21
C TRP A 105 8.82 -2.59 15.53
N GLY A 106 9.80 -3.14 14.81
CA GLY A 106 9.67 -4.37 14.03
C GLY A 106 10.06 -4.16 12.57
N ILE A 107 9.57 -4.99 11.68
CA ILE A 107 9.83 -4.92 10.24
C ILE A 107 8.54 -4.62 9.48
N VAL A 108 8.61 -3.65 8.59
CA VAL A 108 7.56 -3.30 7.64
C VAL A 108 8.00 -3.78 6.26
N VAL A 109 7.20 -4.64 5.64
CA VAL A 109 7.35 -5.09 4.25
C VAL A 109 6.25 -4.42 3.43
N LEU A 110 6.63 -3.44 2.62
CA LEU A 110 5.70 -2.75 1.74
C LEU A 110 5.78 -3.33 0.33
N SER A 111 4.64 -3.74 -0.21
CA SER A 111 4.47 -4.06 -1.62
C SER A 111 3.12 -3.54 -2.14
N GLY A 112 3.20 -2.45 -2.87
CA GLY A 112 2.14 -1.80 -3.63
C GLY A 112 2.58 -1.58 -5.07
N THR A 113 2.39 -0.38 -5.63
CA THR A 113 2.93 0.00 -6.95
C THR A 113 4.46 -0.04 -6.97
N GLY A 114 5.12 0.32 -5.86
CA GLY A 114 6.53 0.11 -5.56
C GLY A 114 6.67 -0.75 -4.31
N SER A 115 7.91 -0.94 -3.83
CA SER A 115 8.20 -1.78 -2.68
C SER A 115 9.41 -1.30 -1.90
N PHE A 116 9.44 -1.62 -0.62
CA PHE A 116 10.60 -1.47 0.26
C PHE A 116 10.45 -2.37 1.49
N VAL A 117 11.54 -2.55 2.20
CA VAL A 117 11.57 -3.11 3.54
C VAL A 117 12.16 -2.08 4.50
N HIS A 118 11.54 -1.88 5.65
CA HIS A 118 12.03 -1.00 6.70
C HIS A 118 12.00 -1.73 8.04
N GLY A 119 13.12 -1.68 8.76
CA GLY A 119 13.23 -2.19 10.11
C GLY A 119 13.50 -1.09 11.12
N ARG A 120 12.89 -1.21 12.29
CA ARG A 120 13.15 -0.37 13.48
C ARG A 120 13.25 -1.28 14.68
N THR A 121 14.32 -1.16 15.46
CA THR A 121 14.52 -1.88 16.71
C THR A 121 13.88 -1.15 17.88
N ALA A 122 13.68 -1.84 19.01
CA ALA A 122 13.11 -1.23 20.22
C ALA A 122 13.97 -0.10 20.81
N ASP A 123 15.27 -0.10 20.56
CA ASP A 123 16.21 0.96 20.96
C ASP A 123 16.32 2.10 19.93
N GLY A 124 15.55 2.05 18.83
CA GLY A 124 15.43 3.12 17.86
C GLY A 124 16.41 3.06 16.68
N ARG A 125 17.30 2.04 16.59
CA ARG A 125 18.08 1.83 15.35
C ARG A 125 17.13 1.50 14.21
N HIS A 126 17.39 1.97 13.00
CA HIS A 126 16.54 1.69 11.85
C HIS A 126 17.34 1.59 10.57
N LEU A 127 16.85 0.77 9.65
CA LEU A 127 17.37 0.59 8.29
C LEU A 127 16.22 0.58 7.27
N HIS A 128 16.54 0.96 6.05
CA HIS A 128 15.57 1.01 4.96
C HIS A 128 16.23 0.50 3.67
N PHE A 129 15.67 -0.54 3.07
CA PHE A 129 16.14 -1.13 1.81
C PHE A 129 15.04 -1.06 0.75
N GLY A 130 15.41 -0.76 -0.48
CA GLY A 130 14.46 -0.62 -1.60
C GLY A 130 13.89 0.79 -1.73
N GLY A 131 12.71 0.92 -2.35
CA GLY A 131 12.08 2.21 -2.60
C GLY A 131 12.80 3.08 -3.63
N LEU A 132 13.64 2.48 -4.49
CA LEU A 132 14.47 3.16 -5.48
C LEU A 132 13.79 3.33 -6.84
N GLY A 133 12.50 3.01 -6.90
CA GLY A 133 11.71 3.11 -8.13
C GLY A 133 11.85 1.91 -9.06
N PRO A 134 11.07 1.89 -10.16
CA PRO A 134 10.84 0.68 -10.96
C PRO A 134 12.07 0.19 -11.75
N VAL A 135 13.09 1.02 -11.91
CA VAL A 135 14.30 0.68 -12.70
C VAL A 135 15.43 0.18 -11.79
N LEU A 136 15.60 0.79 -10.62
CA LEU A 136 16.74 0.56 -9.74
C LEU A 136 16.38 -0.27 -8.50
N GLY A 137 15.08 -0.48 -8.27
CA GLY A 137 14.57 -1.20 -7.11
C GLY A 137 13.13 -1.62 -7.37
N ASP A 138 12.25 -1.46 -6.38
CA ASP A 138 10.85 -1.91 -6.42
C ASP A 138 10.70 -3.42 -6.68
N TYR A 139 11.72 -4.24 -6.34
CA TYR A 139 11.62 -5.70 -6.37
C TYR A 139 10.47 -6.15 -5.49
N GLY A 140 9.71 -7.16 -5.93
CA GLY A 140 8.57 -7.63 -5.18
C GLY A 140 7.33 -6.75 -5.26
N SER A 141 7.35 -5.64 -6.02
CA SER A 141 6.21 -4.76 -6.20
C SER A 141 5.21 -5.25 -7.24
N ALA A 142 4.02 -4.63 -7.28
CA ALA A 142 3.07 -4.87 -8.37
C ALA A 142 3.66 -4.53 -9.74
N TYR A 143 4.53 -3.51 -9.83
CA TYR A 143 5.23 -3.22 -11.07
C TYR A 143 6.13 -4.37 -11.50
N ASP A 144 6.94 -4.91 -10.59
CA ASP A 144 7.82 -6.03 -10.84
C ASP A 144 7.03 -7.29 -11.25
N ILE A 145 6.00 -7.66 -10.49
CA ILE A 145 5.10 -8.79 -10.82
C ILE A 145 4.48 -8.60 -12.21
N GLY A 146 3.98 -7.40 -12.51
CA GLY A 146 3.38 -7.08 -13.81
C GLY A 146 4.37 -7.21 -14.97
N LEU A 147 5.62 -6.77 -14.75
CA LEU A 147 6.69 -6.89 -15.73
C LEU A 147 7.13 -8.34 -15.94
N LEU A 148 7.28 -9.12 -14.86
CA LEU A 148 7.57 -10.55 -14.92
C LEU A 148 6.46 -11.31 -15.66
N GLY A 149 5.19 -11.02 -15.37
CA GLY A 149 4.05 -11.59 -16.06
C GLY A 149 4.00 -11.26 -17.54
N ALA A 150 4.25 -9.99 -17.91
CA ALA A 150 4.33 -9.58 -19.31
C ALA A 150 5.46 -10.32 -20.04
N ARG A 151 6.66 -10.39 -19.45
CA ARG A 151 7.79 -11.15 -20.03
C ARG A 151 7.46 -12.62 -20.19
N ALA A 152 6.79 -13.24 -19.21
CA ALA A 152 6.37 -14.63 -19.26
C ALA A 152 5.33 -14.86 -20.38
N ALA A 153 4.37 -13.96 -20.56
CA ALA A 153 3.39 -14.02 -21.63
C ALA A 153 4.06 -14.06 -23.02
N PHE A 154 5.04 -13.19 -23.27
CA PHE A 154 5.81 -13.21 -24.53
C PHE A 154 6.64 -14.47 -24.70
N ALA A 155 7.17 -15.05 -23.64
CA ALA A 155 7.94 -16.29 -23.70
C ALA A 155 7.07 -17.55 -23.87
N SER A 156 5.77 -17.47 -23.72
CA SER A 156 4.83 -18.60 -23.76
C SER A 156 4.91 -19.44 -25.04
N GLY A 157 5.21 -18.80 -26.16
CA GLY A 157 5.33 -19.47 -27.45
C GLY A 157 6.70 -20.11 -27.72
N TRP A 158 7.71 -19.92 -26.88
CA TRP A 158 9.07 -20.38 -27.15
C TRP A 158 9.25 -21.88 -26.95
N THR A 159 8.68 -22.42 -25.89
CA THR A 159 8.72 -23.85 -25.59
C THR A 159 7.44 -24.32 -24.89
N PRO A 160 7.10 -25.63 -24.97
CA PRO A 160 5.92 -26.15 -24.25
C PRO A 160 5.96 -25.90 -22.74
N ALA A 161 7.14 -25.94 -22.12
CA ALA A 161 7.31 -25.70 -20.68
C ALA A 161 7.02 -24.25 -20.25
N ARG A 162 7.03 -23.30 -21.18
CA ARG A 162 6.74 -21.87 -20.94
C ARG A 162 5.30 -21.47 -21.23
N ARG A 163 4.45 -22.44 -21.62
CA ARG A 163 3.04 -22.14 -21.90
C ARG A 163 2.36 -21.60 -20.66
N THR A 164 1.63 -20.48 -20.83
CA THR A 164 0.91 -19.79 -19.76
C THR A 164 -0.35 -19.12 -20.32
N SER A 165 -1.39 -19.10 -19.51
CA SER A 165 -2.61 -18.36 -19.79
C SER A 165 -2.42 -16.83 -19.81
N LEU A 166 -1.30 -16.34 -19.26
CA LEU A 166 -0.94 -14.90 -19.29
C LEU A 166 -0.83 -14.38 -20.74
N ALA A 167 -0.50 -15.24 -21.72
CA ALA A 167 -0.40 -14.86 -23.13
C ALA A 167 -1.73 -14.33 -23.71
N ASP A 168 -2.87 -14.82 -23.20
CA ASP A 168 -4.22 -14.37 -23.57
C ASP A 168 -4.80 -13.40 -22.54
N ALA A 169 -4.52 -13.60 -21.26
CA ALA A 169 -5.09 -12.82 -20.16
C ALA A 169 -4.60 -11.37 -20.17
N ILE A 170 -3.29 -11.13 -20.44
CA ILE A 170 -2.71 -9.78 -20.44
C ILE A 170 -3.27 -8.94 -21.59
N PRO A 171 -3.28 -9.39 -22.88
CA PRO A 171 -3.94 -8.64 -23.95
C PRO A 171 -5.40 -8.32 -23.66
N ARG A 172 -6.15 -9.29 -23.12
CA ARG A 172 -7.56 -9.10 -22.75
C ARG A 172 -7.71 -8.01 -21.68
N ALA A 173 -6.90 -8.04 -20.64
CA ALA A 173 -6.93 -7.04 -19.56
C ALA A 173 -6.58 -5.62 -20.06
N LEU A 174 -5.77 -5.54 -21.10
CA LEU A 174 -5.39 -4.27 -21.73
C LEU A 174 -6.37 -3.82 -22.85
N GLY A 175 -7.38 -4.64 -23.18
CA GLY A 175 -8.33 -4.33 -24.24
C GLY A 175 -7.70 -4.34 -25.63
N VAL A 176 -6.70 -5.19 -25.87
CA VAL A 176 -6.00 -5.30 -27.16
C VAL A 176 -6.07 -6.70 -27.74
N ALA A 177 -5.84 -6.83 -29.07
CA ALA A 177 -6.08 -8.07 -29.80
C ALA A 177 -5.06 -9.18 -29.48
N GLY A 178 -3.81 -8.81 -29.13
CA GLY A 178 -2.79 -9.80 -28.85
C GLY A 178 -1.46 -9.21 -28.34
N LEU A 179 -0.47 -10.07 -28.11
CA LEU A 179 0.82 -9.68 -27.54
C LEU A 179 1.57 -8.63 -28.39
N ARG A 180 1.40 -8.65 -29.74
CA ARG A 180 1.99 -7.62 -30.60
C ARG A 180 1.50 -6.22 -30.23
N ASP A 181 0.21 -6.09 -29.90
CA ASP A 181 -0.36 -4.81 -29.49
C ASP A 181 0.07 -4.43 -28.06
N VAL A 182 0.26 -5.41 -27.18
CA VAL A 182 0.89 -5.16 -25.86
C VAL A 182 2.28 -4.57 -26.03
N MET A 183 3.10 -5.13 -26.93
CA MET A 183 4.43 -4.59 -27.24
C MET A 183 4.34 -3.14 -27.75
N ARG A 184 3.37 -2.85 -28.62
CA ARG A 184 3.12 -1.48 -29.10
C ARG A 184 2.76 -0.54 -27.95
N ARG A 185 1.85 -0.96 -27.04
CA ARG A 185 1.46 -0.19 -25.85
C ARG A 185 2.68 0.17 -25.00
N VAL A 186 3.58 -0.80 -24.77
CA VAL A 186 4.79 -0.59 -23.96
C VAL A 186 5.77 0.38 -24.62
N TYR A 187 6.13 0.17 -25.90
CA TYR A 187 7.26 0.86 -26.53
C TYR A 187 6.85 2.09 -27.34
N VAL A 188 5.66 2.10 -27.95
CA VAL A 188 5.20 3.21 -28.80
C VAL A 188 4.29 4.15 -28.00
N ASP A 189 3.27 3.61 -27.35
CA ASP A 189 2.29 4.39 -26.59
C ASP A 189 2.81 4.73 -25.17
N ARG A 190 4.01 4.23 -24.82
CA ARG A 190 4.72 4.50 -23.55
C ARG A 190 3.88 4.16 -22.32
N MET A 191 3.39 2.91 -22.25
CA MET A 191 2.66 2.38 -21.12
C MET A 191 3.33 2.74 -19.78
N GLY A 192 2.61 3.40 -18.91
CA GLY A 192 3.15 3.97 -17.69
C GLY A 192 3.34 2.93 -16.57
N ARG A 193 4.06 3.34 -15.52
CA ARG A 193 4.36 2.52 -14.34
C ARG A 193 3.10 1.89 -13.73
N ARG A 194 1.99 2.66 -13.61
CA ARG A 194 0.73 2.18 -13.02
C ARG A 194 0.04 1.13 -13.88
N GLU A 195 0.08 1.30 -15.19
CA GLU A 195 -0.53 0.32 -16.10
C GLU A 195 0.22 -1.01 -16.08
N ILE A 196 1.56 -0.98 -16.00
CA ILE A 196 2.37 -2.19 -15.81
C ILE A 196 2.09 -2.82 -14.45
N ALA A 197 2.04 -2.03 -13.38
CA ALA A 197 1.71 -2.53 -12.04
C ALA A 197 0.29 -3.14 -11.97
N ALA A 198 -0.66 -2.63 -12.75
CA ALA A 198 -2.02 -3.20 -12.81
C ALA A 198 -2.03 -4.64 -13.35
N LEU A 199 -1.04 -5.04 -14.16
CA LEU A 199 -0.90 -6.41 -14.65
C LEU A 199 -0.64 -7.43 -13.53
N ALA A 200 -0.14 -7.01 -12.36
CA ALA A 200 0.00 -7.90 -11.20
C ALA A 200 -1.32 -8.56 -10.81
N LYS A 201 -2.46 -7.85 -10.97
CA LYS A 201 -3.79 -8.43 -10.72
C LYS A 201 -4.11 -9.56 -11.69
N VAL A 202 -3.64 -9.46 -12.93
CA VAL A 202 -3.80 -10.51 -13.95
C VAL A 202 -2.96 -11.71 -13.60
N VAL A 203 -1.69 -11.48 -13.21
CA VAL A 203 -0.78 -12.56 -12.77
C VAL A 203 -1.36 -13.29 -11.57
N GLU A 204 -1.82 -12.57 -10.55
CA GLU A 204 -2.47 -13.16 -9.37
C GLU A 204 -3.72 -13.96 -9.74
N ALA A 205 -4.56 -13.43 -10.63
CA ALA A 205 -5.78 -14.14 -11.06
C ALA A 205 -5.48 -15.44 -11.80
N GLU A 206 -4.46 -15.47 -12.66
CA GLU A 206 -4.05 -16.68 -13.39
C GLU A 206 -3.33 -17.66 -12.46
N ALA A 207 -2.52 -17.17 -11.51
CA ALA A 207 -1.90 -18.01 -10.48
C ALA A 207 -2.95 -18.75 -9.64
N ARG A 208 -4.02 -18.07 -9.20
CA ARG A 208 -5.14 -18.67 -8.46
C ARG A 208 -5.91 -19.71 -9.28
N LYS A 209 -5.88 -19.66 -10.60
CA LYS A 209 -6.46 -20.67 -11.49
C LYS A 209 -5.52 -21.88 -11.71
N GLY A 210 -4.30 -21.84 -11.13
CA GLY A 210 -3.32 -22.91 -11.22
C GLY A 210 -2.32 -22.76 -12.36
N ASP A 211 -2.20 -21.58 -12.97
CA ASP A 211 -1.13 -21.33 -13.95
C ASP A 211 0.23 -21.30 -13.24
N ARG A 212 1.04 -22.33 -13.50
CA ARG A 212 2.34 -22.52 -12.83
C ARG A 212 3.32 -21.39 -13.14
N VAL A 213 3.29 -20.84 -14.35
CA VAL A 213 4.18 -19.75 -14.74
C VAL A 213 3.77 -18.45 -14.04
N ALA A 214 2.48 -18.21 -13.86
CA ALA A 214 2.00 -17.08 -13.07
C ALA A 214 2.38 -17.21 -11.58
N VAL A 215 2.29 -18.43 -11.01
CA VAL A 215 2.80 -18.72 -9.64
C VAL A 215 4.30 -18.44 -9.56
N ASP A 216 5.11 -18.91 -10.52
CA ASP A 216 6.54 -18.65 -10.55
C ASP A 216 6.88 -17.16 -10.63
N CYS A 217 6.07 -16.35 -11.32
CA CYS A 217 6.23 -14.89 -11.33
C CYS A 217 6.04 -14.28 -9.94
N LEU A 218 5.01 -14.73 -9.20
CA LEU A 218 4.77 -14.27 -7.83
C LEU A 218 5.89 -14.68 -6.88
N LEU A 219 6.33 -15.96 -6.93
CA LEU A 219 7.37 -16.48 -6.06
C LEU A 219 8.72 -15.79 -6.31
N ARG A 220 9.11 -15.59 -7.58
CA ARG A 220 10.35 -14.89 -7.93
C ARG A 220 10.34 -13.43 -7.46
N SER A 221 9.22 -12.76 -7.61
CA SER A 221 9.06 -11.40 -7.14
C SER A 221 9.11 -11.33 -5.60
N ALA A 222 8.54 -12.31 -4.90
CA ALA A 222 8.57 -12.40 -3.45
C ALA A 222 9.98 -12.70 -2.92
N GLU A 223 10.77 -13.53 -3.62
CA GLU A 223 12.11 -13.95 -3.21
C GLU A 223 13.06 -12.76 -3.06
N GLU A 224 13.12 -11.87 -4.06
CA GLU A 224 13.97 -10.68 -4.01
C GLU A 224 13.67 -9.79 -2.78
N LEU A 225 12.39 -9.64 -2.43
CA LEU A 225 12.00 -8.84 -1.28
C LEU A 225 12.21 -9.58 0.05
N ALA A 226 12.12 -10.93 0.03
CA ALA A 226 12.45 -11.76 1.18
C ALA A 226 13.96 -11.68 1.52
N GLU A 227 14.83 -11.71 0.50
CA GLU A 227 16.27 -11.53 0.70
C GLU A 227 16.57 -10.18 1.34
N MET A 228 15.95 -9.08 0.86
CA MET A 228 16.10 -7.77 1.47
C MET A 228 15.61 -7.74 2.92
N ALA A 229 14.52 -8.45 3.24
CA ALA A 229 14.02 -8.56 4.61
C ALA A 229 14.98 -9.35 5.51
N ILE A 230 15.57 -10.43 5.00
CA ILE A 230 16.56 -11.24 5.70
C ILE A 230 17.84 -10.44 5.97
N ASP A 231 18.35 -9.73 4.98
CA ASP A 231 19.51 -8.85 5.15
C ASP A 231 19.27 -7.81 6.25
N LEU A 232 18.08 -7.20 6.25
CA LEU A 232 17.68 -6.22 7.25
C LEU A 232 17.55 -6.85 8.66
N VAL A 233 17.03 -8.08 8.78
CA VAL A 233 16.97 -8.84 10.03
C VAL A 233 18.39 -9.06 10.59
N ASN A 234 19.33 -9.46 9.73
CA ASN A 234 20.72 -9.70 10.11
C ASN A 234 21.41 -8.40 10.57
N GLU A 235 21.31 -7.33 9.79
CA GLU A 235 21.94 -6.04 10.09
C GLU A 235 21.38 -5.37 11.35
N LEU A 236 20.11 -5.59 11.68
CA LEU A 236 19.49 -5.12 12.92
C LEU A 236 19.63 -6.11 14.09
N GLU A 237 20.31 -7.24 13.90
CA GLU A 237 20.54 -8.28 14.92
C GLU A 237 19.23 -8.85 15.51
N LEU A 238 18.22 -9.07 14.66
CA LEU A 238 16.88 -9.52 15.08
C LEU A 238 16.68 -11.05 14.98
N VAL A 239 17.68 -11.84 14.55
CA VAL A 239 17.57 -13.30 14.31
C VAL A 239 16.94 -14.05 15.48
N GLU A 240 17.41 -13.78 16.72
CA GLU A 240 16.94 -14.45 17.94
C GLU A 240 15.84 -13.64 18.69
N VAL A 241 15.40 -12.54 18.12
CA VAL A 241 14.42 -11.63 18.74
C VAL A 241 13.02 -11.93 18.20
N ALA A 242 12.00 -11.87 19.07
CA ALA A 242 10.60 -11.87 18.61
C ALA A 242 10.23 -10.44 18.19
N PHE A 243 9.85 -10.27 16.92
CA PHE A 243 9.46 -8.97 16.37
C PHE A 243 8.25 -9.08 15.45
N PRO A 244 7.40 -8.04 15.36
CA PRO A 244 6.32 -7.98 14.39
C PRO A 244 6.89 -7.74 12.97
N MET A 245 6.41 -8.51 11.98
CA MET A 245 6.69 -8.33 10.57
C MET A 245 5.38 -7.98 9.85
N ILE A 246 5.27 -6.73 9.43
CA ILE A 246 4.01 -6.10 9.02
C ILE A 246 3.92 -6.01 7.51
N ALA A 247 2.87 -6.61 6.92
CA ALA A 247 2.56 -6.54 5.50
C ALA A 247 1.76 -5.28 5.16
N ILE A 248 2.29 -4.37 4.36
CA ILE A 248 1.53 -3.22 3.84
C ILE A 248 1.57 -3.14 2.31
N GLY A 249 0.57 -2.48 1.74
CA GLY A 249 0.41 -2.39 0.29
C GLY A 249 -0.47 -3.51 -0.27
N SER A 250 -0.95 -3.29 -1.50
CA SER A 250 -1.99 -4.14 -2.08
C SER A 250 -1.51 -5.55 -2.45
N VAL A 251 -0.24 -5.74 -2.77
CA VAL A 251 0.33 -7.07 -3.05
C VAL A 251 0.47 -7.84 -1.75
N ALA A 252 1.17 -7.27 -0.76
CA ALA A 252 1.43 -7.91 0.52
C ALA A 252 0.13 -8.32 1.26
N GLN A 253 -0.94 -7.53 1.12
CA GLN A 253 -2.21 -7.79 1.80
C GLN A 253 -3.17 -8.71 1.03
N ARG A 254 -2.99 -8.92 -0.27
CA ARG A 254 -3.98 -9.63 -1.11
C ARG A 254 -3.44 -10.88 -1.80
N SER A 255 -2.12 -11.05 -1.93
CA SER A 255 -1.50 -12.23 -2.49
C SER A 255 -0.96 -13.13 -1.38
N ALA A 256 -1.73 -14.17 -1.03
CA ALA A 256 -1.32 -15.16 -0.06
C ALA A 256 -0.05 -15.89 -0.52
N ILE A 257 0.02 -16.30 -1.80
CA ILE A 257 1.18 -16.98 -2.38
C ILE A 257 2.46 -16.15 -2.16
N TRP A 258 2.38 -14.87 -2.43
CA TRP A 258 3.50 -13.93 -2.32
C TRP A 258 3.91 -13.71 -0.85
N TRP A 259 2.92 -13.45 0.03
CA TRP A 259 3.20 -13.16 1.43
C TRP A 259 3.68 -14.37 2.23
N GLU A 260 3.05 -15.53 2.02
CA GLU A 260 3.45 -16.80 2.65
C GLU A 260 4.87 -17.19 2.27
N HIS A 261 5.30 -16.94 1.02
CA HIS A 261 6.67 -17.17 0.61
C HIS A 261 7.66 -16.32 1.41
N ILE A 262 7.42 -15.03 1.54
CA ILE A 262 8.28 -14.13 2.35
C ILE A 262 8.31 -14.58 3.82
N CYS A 263 7.14 -14.90 4.40
CA CYS A 263 7.08 -15.39 5.77
C CYS A 263 7.91 -16.66 5.97
N HIS A 264 7.82 -17.60 5.03
CA HIS A 264 8.59 -18.84 5.07
C HIS A 264 10.10 -18.58 5.01
N ARG A 265 10.55 -17.78 4.05
CA ARG A 265 11.97 -17.45 3.87
C ARG A 265 12.54 -16.70 5.08
N VAL A 266 11.82 -15.74 5.63
CA VAL A 266 12.25 -15.02 6.84
C VAL A 266 12.27 -15.95 8.05
N ALA A 267 11.32 -16.88 8.19
CA ALA A 267 11.25 -17.82 9.31
C ALA A 267 12.41 -18.84 9.31
N GLU A 268 13.02 -19.14 8.14
CA GLU A 268 14.23 -19.97 8.06
C GLU A 268 15.43 -19.34 8.78
N VAL A 269 15.50 -18.02 8.83
CA VAL A 269 16.57 -17.23 9.45
C VAL A 269 16.16 -16.70 10.83
N ALA A 270 14.95 -16.18 10.95
CA ALA A 270 14.40 -15.58 12.17
C ALA A 270 13.08 -16.26 12.56
N PRO A 271 13.13 -17.44 13.20
CA PRO A 271 11.95 -18.26 13.49
C PRO A 271 11.00 -17.62 14.51
N ARG A 272 11.42 -16.54 15.16
CA ARG A 272 10.60 -15.77 16.12
C ARG A 272 9.91 -14.55 15.50
N ALA A 273 10.07 -14.31 14.20
CA ALA A 273 9.33 -13.29 13.47
C ALA A 273 7.82 -13.57 13.56
N GLN A 274 7.03 -12.52 13.74
CA GLN A 274 5.57 -12.59 13.91
C GLN A 274 4.89 -11.87 12.74
N PRO A 275 4.51 -12.58 11.66
CA PRO A 275 3.85 -11.97 10.52
C PRO A 275 2.49 -11.37 10.91
N LEU A 276 2.25 -10.13 10.51
CA LEU A 276 1.02 -9.40 10.77
C LEU A 276 0.49 -8.76 9.49
N ILE A 277 -0.80 -8.94 9.23
CA ILE A 277 -1.53 -8.19 8.22
C ILE A 277 -2.42 -7.17 8.97
N PRO A 278 -2.23 -5.85 8.77
CA PRO A 278 -3.05 -4.85 9.45
C PRO A 278 -4.53 -4.99 9.11
N GLN A 279 -5.38 -4.92 10.13
CA GLN A 279 -6.82 -4.84 9.93
C GLN A 279 -7.27 -3.43 9.51
N PHE A 280 -6.44 -2.42 9.79
CA PHE A 280 -6.72 -1.02 9.44
C PHE A 280 -5.97 -0.63 8.19
N ARG A 281 -6.60 0.20 7.35
CA ARG A 281 -5.90 0.85 6.22
C ARG A 281 -4.90 1.88 6.74
N PRO A 282 -3.83 2.19 5.97
CA PRO A 282 -2.81 3.15 6.41
C PRO A 282 -3.36 4.52 6.82
N ALA A 283 -4.40 5.04 6.16
CA ALA A 283 -5.06 6.28 6.57
C ALA A 283 -5.64 6.22 7.99
N VAL A 284 -6.16 5.05 8.43
CA VAL A 284 -6.59 4.84 9.82
C VAL A 284 -5.39 4.78 10.75
N GLY A 285 -4.27 4.14 10.33
CA GLY A 285 -3.00 4.19 11.07
C GLY A 285 -2.53 5.63 11.31
N ALA A 286 -2.60 6.47 10.29
CA ALA A 286 -2.32 7.90 10.43
C ALA A 286 -3.29 8.59 11.42
N ALA A 287 -4.60 8.31 11.32
CA ALA A 287 -5.57 8.85 12.26
C ALA A 287 -5.35 8.40 13.72
N LEU A 288 -4.86 7.18 13.93
CA LEU A 288 -4.46 6.70 15.26
C LEU A 288 -3.33 7.54 15.85
N LEU A 289 -2.32 7.91 15.05
CA LEU A 289 -1.26 8.83 15.47
C LEU A 289 -1.82 10.22 15.83
N ALA A 290 -2.77 10.71 15.05
CA ALA A 290 -3.44 11.99 15.34
C ALA A 290 -4.28 11.90 16.63
N LEU A 291 -5.01 10.80 16.88
CA LEU A 291 -5.72 10.54 18.15
C LEU A 291 -4.76 10.51 19.34
N GLN A 292 -3.59 9.90 19.19
CA GLN A 292 -2.57 9.90 20.24
C GLN A 292 -2.09 11.32 20.56
N ALA A 293 -1.90 12.17 19.54
CA ALA A 293 -1.56 13.58 19.73
C ALA A 293 -2.69 14.39 20.42
N MET A 294 -3.95 13.95 20.30
CA MET A 294 -5.09 14.50 21.07
C MET A 294 -5.10 14.05 22.54
N GLY A 295 -4.22 13.14 22.94
CA GLY A 295 -4.22 12.50 24.25
C GLY A 295 -5.19 11.31 24.38
N VAL A 296 -5.69 10.77 23.27
CA VAL A 296 -6.58 9.61 23.24
C VAL A 296 -5.76 8.33 23.18
N SER A 297 -5.90 7.46 24.18
CA SER A 297 -5.21 6.17 24.22
C SER A 297 -5.88 5.14 23.32
N TRP A 298 -5.09 4.29 22.68
CA TRP A 298 -5.57 3.20 21.82
C TRP A 298 -6.13 2.01 22.63
N SER A 299 -7.28 2.21 23.25
CA SER A 299 -7.93 1.13 23.99
C SER A 299 -8.56 0.08 23.05
N PRO A 300 -8.72 -1.18 23.49
CA PRO A 300 -9.44 -2.19 22.70
C PRO A 300 -10.88 -1.77 22.33
N ALA A 301 -11.52 -0.95 23.16
CA ALA A 301 -12.85 -0.43 22.86
C ALA A 301 -12.83 0.61 21.72
N LEU A 302 -11.86 1.53 21.75
CA LEU A 302 -11.65 2.49 20.67
C LEU A 302 -11.38 1.79 19.34
N LEU A 303 -10.45 0.82 19.33
CA LEU A 303 -10.06 0.09 18.11
C LEU A 303 -11.23 -0.72 17.53
N ARG A 304 -12.02 -1.38 18.38
CA ARG A 304 -13.26 -2.05 17.93
C ARG A 304 -14.24 -1.07 17.30
N ARG A 305 -14.45 0.09 17.93
CA ARG A 305 -15.37 1.10 17.39
C ARG A 305 -14.89 1.64 16.03
N ILE A 306 -13.59 1.88 15.85
CA ILE A 306 -13.02 2.25 14.56
C ILE A 306 -13.30 1.13 13.54
N ALA A 307 -13.04 -0.15 13.90
CA ALA A 307 -13.24 -1.29 13.02
C ALA A 307 -14.71 -1.40 12.57
N ASP A 308 -15.66 -1.23 13.49
CA ASP A 308 -17.10 -1.33 13.21
C ASP A 308 -17.58 -0.17 12.33
N THR A 309 -17.14 1.06 12.63
CA THR A 309 -17.64 2.28 11.96
C THR A 309 -16.95 2.60 10.64
N GLN A 310 -15.80 1.99 10.33
CA GLN A 310 -15.15 2.15 9.03
C GLN A 310 -15.83 1.34 7.91
N GLN A 311 -16.57 0.26 8.22
CA GLN A 311 -17.09 -0.69 7.23
C GLN A 311 -17.91 -0.05 6.08
N PRO A 312 -18.87 0.85 6.34
CA PRO A 312 -19.63 1.49 5.27
C PRO A 312 -18.77 2.26 4.27
N PHE A 313 -17.70 2.89 4.78
CA PHE A 313 -16.77 3.64 3.94
C PHE A 313 -15.85 2.74 3.11
N LEU A 314 -15.45 1.57 3.66
CA LEU A 314 -14.67 0.58 2.92
C LEU A 314 -15.45 -0.01 1.76
N GLU A 315 -16.71 -0.36 1.97
CA GLU A 315 -17.60 -0.89 0.94
C GLU A 315 -17.84 0.13 -0.19
N ALA A 316 -18.07 1.40 0.18
CA ALA A 316 -18.20 2.48 -0.79
C ALA A 316 -16.91 2.70 -1.61
N ALA A 317 -15.75 2.66 -0.94
CA ALA A 317 -14.45 2.85 -1.57
C ALA A 317 -14.09 1.69 -2.52
N ASP A 318 -14.38 0.45 -2.16
CA ASP A 318 -14.11 -0.72 -2.98
C ASP A 318 -15.08 -0.81 -4.19
N SER A 319 -16.31 -0.32 -4.04
CA SER A 319 -17.28 -0.20 -5.14
C SER A 319 -16.83 0.83 -6.19
N ALA A 320 -16.18 1.91 -5.78
CA ALA A 320 -15.64 2.92 -6.68
C ALA A 320 -14.41 2.41 -7.48
N ASP A 321 -13.63 1.50 -6.91
CA ASP A 321 -12.47 0.87 -7.57
C ASP A 321 -12.89 -0.19 -8.62
N HIS A 322 -14.13 -0.65 -8.58
CA HIS A 322 -14.72 -1.63 -9.51
C HIS A 322 -16.10 -1.16 -9.98
N PRO A 323 -16.19 -0.14 -10.86
CA PRO A 323 -17.47 0.20 -11.45
C PRO A 323 -18.03 -1.03 -12.15
N LYS A 324 -19.25 -1.41 -11.79
CA LYS A 324 -19.96 -2.50 -12.48
C LYS A 324 -19.96 -2.15 -13.95
N SER A 325 -19.34 -2.98 -14.77
CA SER A 325 -19.50 -2.94 -16.23
C SER A 325 -20.96 -3.29 -16.51
N ASP A 326 -21.75 -2.29 -16.85
CA ASP A 326 -23.05 -2.47 -17.49
C ASP A 326 -22.88 -3.01 -18.90
#